data_f981c2fb6077713a8ba6637d934acd1d
#
_entry.id   f981c2fb6077713a8ba6637d934acd1d
#
_cell.length_a   1.000
_cell.length_b   1.000
_cell.length_c   1.000
_cell.angle_alpha   90.00
_cell.angle_beta   90.00
_cell.angle_gamma   90.00
#
_symmetry.space_group_name_H-M   'P 1'
#
loop_
_entity.id
_entity.type
_entity.pdbx_description
1 polymer ?
#
loop_
_entity_poly.entity_id
_entity_poly.type
_entity_poly.pdbx_seq_one_letter_code
_entity_poly.pdbx_strand_id
1 'polypeptide(L)'
;NGAALGGGLELALSCHHRIAWNNRSVQLGFPEVTLGLLPGGGGNVKAVYLMGLMAANEYIVEGKRVAPEKALASGLIDAVIEDKDELLSAAKQWLLANKDDESARTQPWDTKGYKIPGGNIRNPQVAQMVTMGAPMIRKNTRGLLPAPEKIFDVAVQALTVDFETAMRIESRGLAELALTPQAKNMINTF
;
A
#
# COMPACT_ATOMS: atom_id res chain seq x y z
N ASN A 1 -16.62 -0.75 -6.13
CA ASN A 1 -17.55 0.19 -6.74
C ASN A 1 -17.67 1.51 -5.96
N GLY A 2 -16.84 1.73 -4.97
CA GLY A 2 -16.79 2.91 -4.14
C GLY A 2 -15.37 3.15 -3.63
N ALA A 3 -15.19 4.10 -2.71
CA ALA A 3 -13.89 4.36 -2.10
C ALA A 3 -13.39 3.16 -1.31
N ALA A 4 -12.13 2.80 -1.50
CA ALA A 4 -11.40 1.82 -0.69
C ALA A 4 -10.20 2.53 -0.07
N LEU A 5 -10.36 2.96 1.17
CA LEU A 5 -9.37 3.74 1.90
C LEU A 5 -8.93 3.01 3.16
N GLY A 6 -7.66 3.13 3.51
CA GLY A 6 -7.11 2.54 4.72
C GLY A 6 -7.38 1.04 4.82
N GLY A 7 -7.90 0.59 5.94
CA GLY A 7 -8.26 -0.81 6.17
C GLY A 7 -9.16 -1.44 5.09
N GLY A 8 -10.02 -0.65 4.43
CA GLY A 8 -10.81 -1.12 3.29
C GLY A 8 -9.95 -1.48 2.08
N LEU A 9 -8.90 -0.71 1.82
CA LEU A 9 -7.94 -1.03 0.78
C LEU A 9 -7.04 -2.20 1.20
N GLU A 10 -6.63 -2.27 2.44
CA GLU A 10 -5.84 -3.39 2.99
C GLU A 10 -6.54 -4.74 2.82
N LEU A 11 -7.87 -4.76 3.02
CA LEU A 11 -8.69 -5.94 2.74
C LEU A 11 -8.69 -6.28 1.25
N ALA A 12 -8.86 -5.28 0.38
CA ALA A 12 -8.80 -5.49 -1.06
C ALA A 12 -7.44 -6.02 -1.52
N LEU A 13 -6.33 -5.55 -0.94
CA LEU A 13 -4.98 -6.04 -1.23
C LEU A 13 -4.73 -7.47 -0.74
N SER A 14 -5.57 -7.98 0.15
CA SER A 14 -5.53 -9.39 0.56
C SER A 14 -6.21 -10.32 -0.43
N CYS A 15 -6.96 -9.79 -1.41
CA CYS A 15 -7.57 -10.54 -2.49
C CYS A 15 -6.58 -10.74 -3.65
N HIS A 16 -6.77 -11.82 -4.44
CA HIS A 16 -5.87 -12.16 -5.54
C HIS A 16 -6.03 -11.27 -6.77
N HIS A 17 -7.23 -10.72 -6.98
CA HIS A 17 -7.52 -9.84 -8.11
C HIS A 17 -8.44 -8.70 -7.70
N ARG A 18 -8.10 -7.49 -8.09
CA ARG A 18 -8.77 -6.25 -7.71
C ARG A 18 -9.27 -5.52 -8.95
N ILE A 19 -10.58 -5.34 -9.02
CA ILE A 19 -11.26 -4.64 -10.12
C ILE A 19 -11.93 -3.40 -9.56
N ALA A 20 -11.75 -2.25 -10.19
CA ALA A 20 -12.39 -1.00 -9.82
C ALA A 20 -13.25 -0.43 -10.94
N TRP A 21 -14.36 0.22 -10.56
CA TRP A 21 -15.13 1.03 -11.49
C TRP A 21 -14.42 2.35 -11.78
N ASN A 22 -14.26 2.71 -13.05
CA ASN A 22 -13.68 3.97 -13.48
C ASN A 22 -14.63 5.14 -13.20
N ASN A 23 -14.58 5.66 -12.00
CA ASN A 23 -15.38 6.81 -11.61
C ASN A 23 -14.63 7.68 -10.61
N ARG A 24 -14.82 9.00 -10.69
CA ARG A 24 -14.17 9.97 -9.80
C ARG A 24 -14.55 9.82 -8.32
N SER A 25 -15.70 9.21 -8.02
CA SER A 25 -16.11 8.89 -6.66
C SER A 25 -15.36 7.70 -6.05
N VAL A 26 -14.75 6.85 -6.90
CA VAL A 26 -13.91 5.74 -6.46
C VAL A 26 -12.52 6.27 -6.20
N GLN A 27 -12.09 6.18 -4.95
CA GLN A 27 -10.76 6.61 -4.52
C GLN A 27 -10.08 5.49 -3.75
N LEU A 28 -8.80 5.29 -4.02
CA LEU A 28 -7.97 4.29 -3.36
C LEU A 28 -6.76 4.98 -2.71
N GLY A 29 -6.42 4.57 -1.50
CA GLY A 29 -5.28 5.16 -0.78
C GLY A 29 -5.22 4.78 0.68
N PHE A 30 -4.15 5.22 1.33
CA PHE A 30 -3.90 4.97 2.75
C PHE A 30 -3.83 6.30 3.51
N PRO A 31 -4.97 6.81 4.03
CA PRO A 31 -5.00 8.08 4.73
C PRO A 31 -4.49 8.01 6.18
N GLU A 32 -4.04 6.85 6.67
CA GLU A 32 -3.63 6.62 8.06
C GLU A 32 -2.59 7.63 8.56
N VAL A 33 -1.69 8.07 7.68
CA VAL A 33 -0.69 9.11 8.01
C VAL A 33 -1.31 10.40 8.51
N THR A 34 -2.52 10.75 8.03
CA THR A 34 -3.26 11.95 8.48
C THR A 34 -3.84 11.82 9.88
N LEU A 35 -3.86 10.60 10.41
CA LEU A 35 -4.24 10.28 11.79
C LEU A 35 -3.03 10.03 12.69
N GLY A 36 -1.81 10.22 12.18
CA GLY A 36 -0.59 9.91 12.90
C GLY A 36 -0.32 8.42 13.04
N LEU A 37 -0.94 7.60 12.20
CA LEU A 37 -0.82 6.14 12.14
C LEU A 37 -0.14 5.69 10.85
N LEU A 38 0.10 4.40 10.74
CA LEU A 38 0.47 3.72 9.50
C LEU A 38 -0.61 2.71 9.10
N PRO A 39 -0.70 2.32 7.81
CA PRO A 39 -1.51 1.20 7.36
C PRO A 39 -1.01 -0.09 8.02
N GLY A 40 -1.73 -0.63 8.98
CA GLY A 40 -1.25 -1.72 9.86
C GLY A 40 -1.92 -3.08 9.65
N GLY A 41 -2.82 -3.19 8.67
CA GLY A 41 -3.42 -4.45 8.22
C GLY A 41 -2.73 -5.05 6.98
N GLY A 42 -1.47 -4.71 6.78
CA GLY A 42 -0.66 -5.15 5.65
C GLY A 42 -0.56 -4.11 4.52
N GLY A 43 -1.14 -2.94 4.68
CA GLY A 43 -1.22 -1.95 3.62
C GLY A 43 0.13 -1.37 3.23
N ASN A 44 0.99 -1.08 4.19
CA ASN A 44 2.32 -0.56 3.94
C ASN A 44 3.17 -1.61 3.20
N VAL A 45 3.26 -2.82 3.74
CA VAL A 45 4.06 -3.92 3.17
C VAL A 45 3.52 -4.35 1.81
N LYS A 46 2.21 -4.61 1.68
CA LYS A 46 1.61 -5.04 0.41
C LYS A 46 1.74 -3.99 -0.69
N ALA A 47 1.60 -2.69 -0.35
CA ALA A 47 1.83 -1.62 -1.32
C ALA A 47 3.27 -1.66 -1.88
N VAL A 48 4.27 -1.83 -1.00
CA VAL A 48 5.67 -1.95 -1.41
C VAL A 48 5.90 -3.19 -2.28
N TYR A 49 5.31 -4.32 -1.89
CA TYR A 49 5.46 -5.56 -2.66
C TYR A 49 4.80 -5.47 -4.04
N LEU A 50 3.64 -4.83 -4.17
CA LEU A 50 2.92 -4.71 -5.44
C LEU A 50 3.51 -3.64 -6.37
N MET A 51 3.91 -2.49 -5.83
CA MET A 51 4.27 -1.32 -6.63
C MET A 51 5.75 -0.94 -6.57
N GLY A 52 6.49 -1.51 -5.61
CA GLY A 52 7.83 -1.05 -5.27
C GLY A 52 7.84 0.20 -4.38
N LEU A 53 8.97 0.45 -3.72
CA LEU A 53 9.10 1.54 -2.74
C LEU A 53 8.76 2.92 -3.33
N MET A 54 9.23 3.20 -4.53
CA MET A 54 9.08 4.54 -5.12
C MET A 54 7.61 4.90 -5.39
N ALA A 55 6.85 3.98 -6.02
CA ALA A 55 5.44 4.21 -6.28
C ALA A 55 4.60 4.13 -5.00
N ALA A 56 4.89 3.19 -4.12
CA ALA A 56 4.16 3.03 -2.85
C ALA A 56 4.25 4.27 -1.96
N ASN A 57 5.39 4.99 -1.99
CA ASN A 57 5.63 6.15 -1.13
C ASN A 57 4.54 7.23 -1.21
N GLU A 58 4.04 7.53 -2.41
CA GLU A 58 2.96 8.51 -2.58
C GLU A 58 1.68 8.10 -1.83
N TYR A 59 1.40 6.82 -1.77
CA TYR A 59 0.19 6.29 -1.14
C TYR A 59 0.33 6.21 0.38
N ILE A 60 1.46 5.70 0.87
CA ILE A 60 1.62 5.38 2.29
C ILE A 60 2.19 6.53 3.11
N VAL A 61 3.21 7.25 2.60
CA VAL A 61 3.87 8.36 3.33
C VAL A 61 3.14 9.68 3.12
N GLU A 62 2.69 9.95 1.89
CA GLU A 62 1.99 11.19 1.57
C GLU A 62 0.48 11.07 1.77
N GLY A 63 -0.05 9.87 1.96
CA GLY A 63 -1.48 9.63 2.17
C GLY A 63 -2.36 9.99 0.98
N LYS A 64 -1.80 9.96 -0.23
CA LYS A 64 -2.53 10.33 -1.45
C LYS A 64 -3.67 9.35 -1.72
N ARG A 65 -4.81 9.93 -2.10
CA ARG A 65 -5.96 9.22 -2.65
C ARG A 65 -5.92 9.36 -4.16
N VAL A 66 -6.07 8.26 -4.86
CA VAL A 66 -5.98 8.24 -6.32
C VAL A 66 -7.21 7.63 -6.98
N ALA A 67 -7.48 8.04 -8.22
CA ALA A 67 -8.50 7.44 -9.06
C ALA A 67 -8.09 6.03 -9.54
N PRO A 68 -9.04 5.19 -9.97
CA PRO A 68 -8.79 3.82 -10.41
C PRO A 68 -7.74 3.69 -11.51
N GLU A 69 -7.74 4.58 -12.50
CA GLU A 69 -6.74 4.56 -13.58
C GLU A 69 -5.31 4.73 -13.07
N LYS A 70 -5.08 5.66 -12.13
CA LYS A 70 -3.76 5.84 -11.54
C LYS A 70 -3.37 4.64 -10.66
N ALA A 71 -4.31 4.06 -9.95
CA ALA A 71 -4.09 2.85 -9.15
C ALA A 71 -3.72 1.64 -10.03
N LEU A 72 -4.37 1.49 -11.18
CA LEU A 72 -4.03 0.49 -12.19
C LEU A 72 -2.61 0.73 -12.75
N ALA A 73 -2.34 1.96 -13.17
CA ALA A 73 -1.03 2.31 -13.74
C ALA A 73 0.13 2.10 -12.75
N SER A 74 -0.12 2.23 -11.45
CA SER A 74 0.89 1.96 -10.40
C SER A 74 0.98 0.49 -9.96
N GLY A 75 0.09 -0.39 -10.44
CA GLY A 75 0.05 -1.80 -10.04
C GLY A 75 -0.63 -2.07 -8.70
N LEU A 76 -1.37 -1.09 -8.14
CA LEU A 76 -2.12 -1.27 -6.90
C LEU A 76 -3.37 -2.13 -7.10
N ILE A 77 -4.00 -2.02 -8.28
CA ILE A 77 -5.14 -2.85 -8.70
C ILE A 77 -4.86 -3.48 -10.06
N ASP A 78 -5.68 -4.45 -10.46
CA ASP A 78 -5.41 -5.33 -11.60
C ASP A 78 -6.27 -4.99 -12.82
N ALA A 79 -7.44 -4.40 -12.62
CA ALA A 79 -8.34 -4.02 -13.71
C ALA A 79 -9.22 -2.82 -13.36
N VAL A 80 -9.63 -2.10 -14.39
CA VAL A 80 -10.62 -1.02 -14.34
C VAL A 80 -11.69 -1.28 -15.36
N ILE A 81 -12.94 -1.00 -15.01
CA ILE A 81 -14.11 -1.11 -15.91
C ILE A 81 -14.88 0.20 -15.95
N GLU A 82 -15.50 0.49 -17.09
CA GLU A 82 -16.20 1.75 -17.31
C GLU A 82 -17.65 1.72 -16.79
N ASP A 83 -18.30 0.56 -16.88
CA ASP A 83 -19.68 0.40 -16.41
C ASP A 83 -19.72 -0.28 -15.04
N LYS A 84 -20.33 0.40 -14.07
CA LYS A 84 -20.50 -0.13 -12.71
C LYS A 84 -21.27 -1.46 -12.69
N ASP A 85 -22.23 -1.61 -13.55
CA ASP A 85 -23.10 -2.79 -13.57
C ASP A 85 -22.37 -4.04 -14.11
N GLU A 86 -21.26 -3.83 -14.82
CA GLU A 86 -20.38 -4.91 -15.30
C GLU A 86 -19.38 -5.43 -14.24
N LEU A 87 -19.22 -4.76 -13.09
CA LEU A 87 -18.26 -5.16 -12.05
C LEU A 87 -18.39 -6.63 -11.64
N LEU A 88 -19.62 -7.06 -11.37
CA LEU A 88 -19.88 -8.43 -10.91
C LEU A 88 -19.65 -9.45 -12.03
N SER A 89 -20.02 -9.12 -13.28
CA SER A 89 -19.78 -9.98 -14.42
C SER A 89 -18.30 -10.11 -14.74
N ALA A 90 -17.54 -9.01 -14.68
CA ALA A 90 -16.10 -9.01 -14.88
C ALA A 90 -15.37 -9.86 -13.81
N ALA A 91 -15.76 -9.72 -12.54
CA ALA A 91 -15.19 -10.54 -11.46
C ALA A 91 -15.50 -12.04 -11.66
N LYS A 92 -16.73 -12.40 -12.05
CA LYS A 92 -17.11 -13.78 -12.35
C LYS A 92 -16.36 -14.33 -13.56
N GLN A 93 -16.20 -13.55 -14.62
CA GLN A 93 -15.45 -13.95 -15.82
C GLN A 93 -13.99 -14.23 -15.47
N TRP A 94 -13.36 -13.35 -14.68
CA TRP A 94 -12.00 -13.57 -14.25
C TRP A 94 -11.85 -14.86 -13.43
N LEU A 95 -12.74 -15.10 -12.46
CA LEU A 95 -12.75 -16.32 -11.66
C LEU A 95 -12.91 -17.57 -12.50
N LEU A 96 -13.84 -17.57 -13.49
CA LEU A 96 -14.08 -18.71 -14.36
C LEU A 96 -12.88 -18.97 -15.30
N ALA A 97 -12.26 -17.90 -15.81
CA ALA A 97 -11.10 -18.01 -16.68
C ALA A 97 -9.85 -18.56 -15.96
N ASN A 98 -9.74 -18.29 -14.65
CA ASN A 98 -8.56 -18.63 -13.84
C ASN A 98 -8.83 -19.75 -12.80
N LYS A 99 -9.97 -20.44 -12.89
CA LYS A 99 -10.36 -21.45 -11.88
C LYS A 99 -9.37 -22.60 -11.72
N ASP A 100 -8.67 -22.97 -12.79
CA ASP A 100 -7.71 -24.07 -12.84
C ASP A 100 -6.24 -23.58 -12.84
N ASP A 101 -6.02 -22.26 -12.75
CA ASP A 101 -4.69 -21.65 -12.71
C ASP A 101 -4.24 -21.42 -11.24
N GLU A 102 -3.28 -22.23 -10.79
CA GLU A 102 -2.70 -22.08 -9.45
C GLU A 102 -1.98 -20.73 -9.27
N SER A 103 -1.40 -20.18 -10.32
CA SER A 103 -0.72 -18.88 -10.24
C SER A 103 -1.69 -17.75 -9.91
N ALA A 104 -2.92 -17.81 -10.41
CA ALA A 104 -3.96 -16.84 -10.11
C ALA A 104 -4.49 -16.92 -8.67
N ARG A 105 -4.21 -18.02 -7.96
CA ARG A 105 -4.56 -18.25 -6.56
C ARG A 105 -3.40 -17.99 -5.59
N THR A 106 -2.25 -17.59 -6.11
CA THR A 106 -1.04 -17.36 -5.35
C THR A 106 -0.76 -15.87 -5.30
N GLN A 107 -0.57 -15.32 -4.11
CA GLN A 107 -0.20 -13.92 -3.99
C GLN A 107 1.22 -13.71 -4.53
N PRO A 108 1.54 -12.54 -5.08
CA PRO A 108 2.88 -12.27 -5.62
C PRO A 108 4.00 -12.60 -4.62
N TRP A 109 3.83 -12.23 -3.37
CA TRP A 109 4.82 -12.46 -2.30
C TRP A 109 4.95 -13.91 -1.86
N ASP A 110 3.99 -14.78 -2.19
CA ASP A 110 4.04 -16.22 -1.94
C ASP A 110 4.67 -16.98 -3.13
N THR A 111 4.91 -16.28 -4.24
CA THR A 111 5.53 -16.86 -5.43
C THR A 111 7.03 -16.98 -5.22
N LYS A 112 7.58 -18.20 -5.40
CA LYS A 112 9.02 -18.45 -5.27
C LYS A 112 9.83 -17.57 -6.23
N GLY A 113 10.76 -16.80 -5.68
CA GLY A 113 11.62 -15.93 -6.46
C GLY A 113 10.97 -14.61 -6.90
N TYR A 114 9.84 -14.26 -6.32
CA TYR A 114 9.19 -12.97 -6.57
C TYR A 114 10.17 -11.81 -6.35
N LYS A 115 10.12 -10.84 -7.25
CA LYS A 115 10.94 -9.64 -7.17
C LYS A 115 10.04 -8.43 -7.05
N ILE A 116 10.24 -7.66 -6.00
CA ILE A 116 9.54 -6.39 -5.79
C ILE A 116 9.82 -5.45 -6.98
N PRO A 117 8.79 -4.80 -7.55
CA PRO A 117 8.98 -3.83 -8.63
C PRO A 117 9.98 -2.73 -8.25
N GLY A 118 10.84 -2.35 -9.18
CA GLY A 118 11.95 -1.42 -8.90
C GLY A 118 13.12 -2.02 -8.11
N GLY A 119 12.97 -3.25 -7.59
CA GLY A 119 14.03 -3.97 -6.88
C GLY A 119 14.16 -3.58 -5.42
N ASN A 120 15.29 -3.94 -4.84
CA ASN A 120 15.63 -3.70 -3.44
C ASN A 120 16.74 -2.63 -3.29
N ILE A 121 17.31 -2.50 -2.10
CA ILE A 121 18.38 -1.53 -1.79
C ILE A 121 19.66 -1.66 -2.64
N ARG A 122 19.82 -2.74 -3.41
CA ARG A 122 20.93 -2.88 -4.38
C ARG A 122 20.70 -2.09 -5.66
N ASN A 123 19.45 -1.72 -5.94
CA ASN A 123 19.15 -0.79 -7.05
C ASN A 123 19.59 0.63 -6.65
N PRO A 124 20.44 1.31 -7.46
CA PRO A 124 20.94 2.65 -7.13
C PRO A 124 19.83 3.69 -6.89
N GLN A 125 18.72 3.62 -7.63
CA GLN A 125 17.59 4.54 -7.45
C GLN A 125 16.89 4.32 -6.12
N VAL A 126 16.67 3.05 -5.73
CA VAL A 126 16.11 2.69 -4.43
C VAL A 126 17.06 3.10 -3.31
N ALA A 127 18.35 2.82 -3.43
CA ALA A 127 19.37 3.22 -2.46
C ALA A 127 19.41 4.73 -2.25
N GLN A 128 19.32 5.50 -3.35
CA GLN A 128 19.24 6.96 -3.28
C GLN A 128 17.98 7.42 -2.53
N MET A 129 16.83 6.84 -2.86
CA MET A 129 15.57 7.15 -2.17
C MET A 129 15.65 6.83 -0.68
N VAL A 130 16.22 5.68 -0.31
CA VAL A 130 16.41 5.29 1.09
C VAL A 130 17.29 6.30 1.83
N THR A 131 18.40 6.72 1.21
CA THR A 131 19.35 7.67 1.82
C THR A 131 18.73 9.06 2.00
N MET A 132 17.96 9.54 1.02
CA MET A 132 17.42 10.90 1.00
C MET A 132 16.03 11.01 1.63
N GLY A 133 15.27 9.90 1.68
CA GLY A 133 13.86 9.91 2.06
C GLY A 133 13.65 10.31 3.52
N ALA A 134 14.32 9.67 4.46
CA ALA A 134 14.15 9.98 5.88
C ALA A 134 14.52 11.43 6.24
N PRO A 135 15.66 12.00 5.78
CA PRO A 135 15.97 13.41 5.98
C PRO A 135 14.93 14.36 5.35
N MET A 136 14.42 14.02 4.15
CA MET A 136 13.41 14.83 3.48
C MET A 136 12.07 14.81 4.23
N ILE A 137 11.62 13.64 4.68
CA ILE A 137 10.40 13.48 5.48
C ILE A 137 10.53 14.31 6.76
N ARG A 138 11.66 14.19 7.46
CA ARG A 138 11.91 14.94 8.70
C ARG A 138 11.96 16.45 8.48
N LYS A 139 12.53 16.90 7.37
CA LYS A 139 12.51 18.31 6.97
C LYS A 139 11.07 18.81 6.75
N ASN A 140 10.26 18.04 6.01
CA ASN A 140 8.90 18.40 5.66
C ASN A 140 7.97 18.43 6.90
N THR A 141 8.15 17.47 7.80
CA THR A 141 7.37 17.36 9.05
C THR A 141 7.94 18.19 10.20
N ARG A 142 9.09 18.82 9.99
CA ARG A 142 9.89 19.50 11.04
C ARG A 142 10.20 18.57 12.24
N GLY A 143 10.18 17.25 12.03
CA GLY A 143 10.35 16.25 13.07
C GLY A 143 9.19 16.16 14.08
N LEU A 144 8.04 16.77 13.80
CA LEU A 144 6.90 16.81 14.73
C LEU A 144 5.95 15.63 14.55
N LEU A 145 5.97 14.97 13.38
CA LEU A 145 5.08 13.87 13.03
C LEU A 145 5.88 12.56 12.89
N PRO A 146 5.76 11.63 13.85
CA PRO A 146 6.51 10.37 13.80
C PRO A 146 5.98 9.39 12.75
N ALA A 147 4.70 9.48 12.36
CA ALA A 147 4.08 8.52 11.45
C ALA A 147 4.74 8.45 10.07
N PRO A 148 5.00 9.55 9.34
CA PRO A 148 5.67 9.49 8.04
C PRO A 148 7.05 8.84 8.09
N GLU A 149 7.84 9.12 9.15
CA GLU A 149 9.17 8.52 9.33
C GLU A 149 9.04 7.00 9.59
N LYS A 150 8.09 6.59 10.45
CA LYS A 150 7.85 5.18 10.76
C LYS A 150 7.31 4.42 9.54
N ILE A 151 6.39 4.99 8.78
CA ILE A 151 5.85 4.41 7.54
C ILE A 151 7.01 4.13 6.56
N PHE A 152 7.87 5.12 6.37
CA PHE A 152 9.01 4.99 5.46
C PHE A 152 10.01 3.94 5.96
N ASP A 153 10.30 3.90 7.26
CA ASP A 153 11.18 2.91 7.88
C ASP A 153 10.65 1.48 7.66
N VAL A 154 9.36 1.24 7.92
CA VAL A 154 8.71 -0.06 7.68
C VAL A 154 8.78 -0.43 6.19
N ALA A 155 8.53 0.51 5.28
CA ALA A 155 8.60 0.29 3.84
C ALA A 155 10.02 -0.09 3.38
N VAL A 156 11.05 0.54 3.94
CA VAL A 156 12.45 0.22 3.65
C VAL A 156 12.84 -1.15 4.21
N GLN A 157 12.41 -1.47 5.44
CA GLN A 157 12.68 -2.78 6.03
C GLN A 157 12.02 -3.91 5.23
N ALA A 158 10.83 -3.70 4.67
CA ALA A 158 10.15 -4.66 3.81
C ALA A 158 10.96 -5.07 2.56
N LEU A 159 11.93 -4.25 2.13
CA LEU A 159 12.84 -4.60 1.03
C LEU A 159 13.98 -5.54 1.43
N THR A 160 14.18 -5.78 2.72
CA THR A 160 15.36 -6.46 3.26
C THR A 160 15.06 -7.75 3.99
N VAL A 161 13.80 -7.99 4.34
CA VAL A 161 13.33 -9.16 5.07
C VAL A 161 12.27 -9.92 4.25
N ASP A 162 11.88 -11.12 4.70
CA ASP A 162 10.76 -11.85 4.13
C ASP A 162 9.41 -11.19 4.45
N PHE A 163 8.39 -11.55 3.68
CA PHE A 163 7.05 -10.95 3.78
C PHE A 163 6.45 -11.06 5.19
N GLU A 164 6.55 -12.21 5.83
CA GLU A 164 5.97 -12.43 7.14
C GLU A 164 6.67 -11.58 8.21
N THR A 165 7.99 -11.47 8.13
CA THR A 165 8.78 -10.60 9.00
C THR A 165 8.44 -9.14 8.77
N ALA A 166 8.27 -8.71 7.51
CA ALA A 166 7.84 -7.35 7.18
C ALA A 166 6.46 -7.02 7.79
N MET A 167 5.50 -7.94 7.70
CA MET A 167 4.16 -7.79 8.31
C MET A 167 4.23 -7.65 9.84
N ARG A 168 5.14 -8.37 10.50
CA ARG A 168 5.35 -8.23 11.95
C ARG A 168 5.96 -6.87 12.30
N ILE A 169 6.89 -6.38 11.48
CA ILE A 169 7.50 -5.04 11.64
C ILE A 169 6.42 -3.97 11.51
N GLU A 170 5.56 -4.07 10.48
CA GLU A 170 4.43 -3.17 10.27
C GLU A 170 3.50 -3.13 11.48
N SER A 171 3.08 -4.30 11.98
CA SER A 171 2.18 -4.41 13.14
C SER A 171 2.78 -3.77 14.40
N ARG A 172 4.08 -3.94 14.63
CA ARG A 172 4.79 -3.27 15.75
C ARG A 172 4.82 -1.76 15.54
N GLY A 173 5.11 -1.31 14.32
CA GLY A 173 5.11 0.11 13.97
C GLY A 173 3.75 0.77 14.21
N LEU A 174 2.64 0.08 13.87
CA LEU A 174 1.29 0.55 14.19
C LEU A 174 1.08 0.69 15.69
N ALA A 175 1.45 -0.34 16.47
CA ALA A 175 1.29 -0.33 17.92
C ALA A 175 2.10 0.82 18.57
N GLU A 176 3.33 1.05 18.13
CA GLU A 176 4.16 2.17 18.59
C GLU A 176 3.50 3.52 18.29
N LEU A 177 3.02 3.73 17.06
CA LEU A 177 2.38 4.99 16.66
C LEU A 177 1.06 5.25 17.41
N ALA A 178 0.23 4.22 17.61
CA ALA A 178 -1.05 4.33 18.29
C ALA A 178 -0.92 4.80 19.76
N LEU A 179 0.23 4.58 20.37
CA LEU A 179 0.52 5.01 21.73
C LEU A 179 1.04 6.46 21.80
N THR A 180 1.39 7.07 20.67
CA THR A 180 1.95 8.44 20.65
C THR A 180 0.91 9.49 20.96
N PRO A 181 1.30 10.59 21.63
CA PRO A 181 0.42 11.75 21.82
C PRO A 181 -0.05 12.34 20.49
N GLN A 182 0.80 12.33 19.46
CA GLN A 182 0.47 12.83 18.12
C GLN A 182 -0.71 12.09 17.53
N ALA A 183 -0.67 10.75 17.48
CA ALA A 183 -1.77 9.95 16.96
C ALA A 183 -3.07 10.19 17.73
N LYS A 184 -3.00 10.19 19.06
CA LYS A 184 -4.19 10.46 19.93
C LYS A 184 -4.80 11.82 19.64
N ASN A 185 -3.98 12.86 19.54
CA ASN A 185 -4.45 14.21 19.25
C ASN A 185 -5.03 14.33 17.83
N MET A 186 -4.35 13.74 16.83
CA MET A 186 -4.82 13.77 15.44
C MET A 186 -6.15 13.05 15.28
N ILE A 187 -6.32 11.87 15.89
CA ILE A 187 -7.58 11.11 15.89
C ILE A 187 -8.71 11.91 16.56
N ASN A 188 -8.44 12.56 17.68
CA ASN A 188 -9.45 13.35 18.40
C ASN A 188 -9.84 14.64 17.66
N THR A 189 -9.01 15.13 16.76
CA THR A 189 -9.26 16.37 16.01
C THR A 189 -9.96 16.11 14.68
N PHE A 190 -9.82 14.89 14.15
CA PHE A 190 -10.40 14.45 12.88
C PHE A 190 -11.89 14.15 13.06
#